data_9c80885e9c58e4b2ceda1d622c789985
#
_entry.id   9c80885e9c58e4b2ceda1d622c789985
#
_cell.length_a   1.000
_cell.length_b   1.000
_cell.length_c   1.000
_cell.angle_alpha   90.00
_cell.angle_beta   90.00
_cell.angle_gamma   90.00
#
_symmetry.space_group_name_H-M   'P 1'
#
loop_
_entity.id
_entity.type
_entity.pdbx_description
1 polymer ?
#
loop_
_entity_poly.entity_id
_entity_poly.type
_entity_poly.pdbx_seq_one_letter_code
_entity_poly.pdbx_strand_id
1 'polypeptide(L)'
;MTVAPAAATLTSVGYEVSHLRALESEAIHVMREVAAEVERAVLLFSGGKDSVVLLRLAEKAFHPAKFPFAVMHVDTGHNFPEVLEFRDRRMEELDARLIVASVQDSIDTGRVVEETGARASRNRLQTVALLDAITEHDFKAAFGGARRDEERARAKERIFSFRDDFGQWDPKAQRPELWSLYNLSLIHI
;
A
#
# COMPACT_ATOMS: atom_id res chain seq x y z
N MET A 1 63.19 22.83 -20.26
CA MET A 1 62.54 21.54 -19.94
C MET A 1 61.31 21.83 -19.07
N THR A 2 60.17 21.83 -19.68
CA THR A 2 58.91 22.14 -19.02
C THR A 2 58.24 20.80 -18.69
N VAL A 3 58.09 20.48 -17.42
CA VAL A 3 57.42 19.27 -16.95
C VAL A 3 55.91 19.53 -16.95
N ALA A 4 55.16 18.77 -17.76
CA ALA A 4 53.72 18.80 -17.79
C ALA A 4 53.15 18.15 -16.49
N PRO A 5 52.07 18.69 -15.90
CA PRO A 5 51.46 18.05 -14.73
C PRO A 5 50.74 16.78 -15.15
N ALA A 6 50.95 15.72 -14.38
CA ALA A 6 50.26 14.46 -14.54
C ALA A 6 48.72 14.65 -14.30
N ALA A 7 47.93 14.27 -15.28
CA ALA A 7 46.48 14.24 -15.15
C ALA A 7 46.08 13.22 -14.07
N ALA A 8 45.47 13.69 -13.00
CA ALA A 8 44.87 12.83 -12.00
C ALA A 8 43.67 12.10 -12.61
N THR A 9 43.77 10.80 -12.75
CA THR A 9 42.66 9.94 -13.17
C THR A 9 41.64 9.87 -12.04
N LEU A 10 40.55 10.59 -12.19
CA LEU A 10 39.38 10.44 -11.32
C LEU A 10 38.79 9.06 -11.57
N THR A 11 39.12 8.09 -10.72
CA THR A 11 38.39 6.81 -10.66
C THR A 11 36.99 7.09 -10.14
N SER A 12 36.00 7.02 -11.01
CA SER A 12 34.60 7.03 -10.61
C SER A 12 34.35 5.78 -9.75
N VAL A 13 34.16 5.98 -8.44
CA VAL A 13 33.62 4.92 -7.58
C VAL A 13 32.21 4.65 -8.05
N GLY A 14 32.05 3.62 -8.87
CA GLY A 14 30.72 3.16 -9.29
C GLY A 14 29.94 2.68 -8.07
N TYR A 15 28.92 3.43 -7.66
CA TYR A 15 28.01 2.99 -6.60
C TYR A 15 26.98 2.03 -7.22
N GLU A 16 27.16 0.72 -7.00
CA GLU A 16 26.19 -0.29 -7.41
C GLU A 16 25.12 -0.44 -6.35
N VAL A 17 23.89 -0.07 -6.70
CA VAL A 17 22.71 -0.32 -5.88
C VAL A 17 22.18 -1.72 -6.18
N SER A 18 22.08 -2.58 -5.16
CA SER A 18 21.45 -3.88 -5.36
C SER A 18 19.97 -3.72 -5.78
N HIS A 19 19.44 -4.68 -6.55
CA HIS A 19 18.06 -4.66 -7.03
C HIS A 19 17.03 -4.46 -5.88
N LEU A 20 17.24 -5.11 -4.74
CA LEU A 20 16.34 -4.95 -3.57
C LEU A 20 16.41 -3.52 -3.00
N ARG A 21 17.59 -2.90 -2.95
CA ARG A 21 17.72 -1.51 -2.51
C ARG A 21 17.07 -0.53 -3.48
N ALA A 22 17.12 -0.83 -4.77
CA ALA A 22 16.42 -0.02 -5.77
C ALA A 22 14.90 -0.09 -5.57
N LEU A 23 14.33 -1.30 -5.41
CA LEU A 23 12.91 -1.50 -5.13
C LEU A 23 12.47 -0.86 -3.80
N GLU A 24 13.28 -0.97 -2.75
CA GLU A 24 13.02 -0.31 -1.47
C GLU A 24 12.98 1.22 -1.62
N SER A 25 13.97 1.78 -2.32
CA SER A 25 14.05 3.22 -2.57
C SER A 25 12.86 3.72 -3.39
N GLU A 26 12.45 2.97 -4.40
CA GLU A 26 11.28 3.26 -5.23
C GLU A 26 9.98 3.24 -4.40
N ALA A 27 9.77 2.22 -3.59
CA ALA A 27 8.60 2.12 -2.72
C ALA A 27 8.53 3.27 -1.69
N ILE A 28 9.66 3.64 -1.08
CA ILE A 28 9.77 4.78 -0.18
C ILE A 28 9.43 6.08 -0.90
N HIS A 29 9.94 6.25 -2.14
CA HIS A 29 9.63 7.42 -2.96
C HIS A 29 8.13 7.52 -3.21
N VAL A 30 7.49 6.45 -3.68
CA VAL A 30 6.03 6.41 -3.93
C VAL A 30 5.23 6.80 -2.68
N MET A 31 5.59 6.26 -1.51
CA MET A 31 4.88 6.55 -0.27
C MET A 31 4.98 8.02 0.12
N ARG A 32 6.17 8.62 -0.04
CA ARG A 32 6.39 10.06 0.24
C ARG A 32 5.62 10.94 -0.72
N GLU A 33 5.57 10.57 -1.99
CA GLU A 33 4.84 11.28 -3.02
C GLU A 33 3.34 11.27 -2.73
N VAL A 34 2.76 10.10 -2.42
CA VAL A 34 1.35 10.00 -2.06
C VAL A 34 1.05 10.81 -0.79
N ALA A 35 1.94 10.81 0.21
CA ALA A 35 1.75 11.60 1.41
C ALA A 35 1.78 13.12 1.15
N ALA A 36 2.51 13.54 0.11
CA ALA A 36 2.59 14.96 -0.27
C ALA A 36 1.39 15.42 -1.09
N GLU A 37 0.83 14.55 -1.93
CA GLU A 37 -0.21 14.91 -2.90
C GLU A 37 -1.62 14.54 -2.44
N VAL A 38 -1.76 13.54 -1.57
CA VAL A 38 -3.06 13.01 -1.13
C VAL A 38 -3.28 13.26 0.34
N GLU A 39 -4.24 14.11 0.66
CA GLU A 39 -4.51 14.51 2.06
C GLU A 39 -4.91 13.33 2.97
N ARG A 40 -5.63 12.36 2.43
CA ARG A 40 -6.19 11.23 3.18
C ARG A 40 -5.85 9.92 2.48
N ALA A 41 -4.69 9.38 2.82
CA ALA A 41 -4.29 8.05 2.41
C ALA A 41 -4.42 7.06 3.58
N VAL A 42 -4.66 5.79 3.25
CA VAL A 42 -4.73 4.68 4.21
C VAL A 42 -3.83 3.54 3.76
N LEU A 43 -3.18 2.88 4.71
CA LEU A 43 -2.39 1.68 4.46
C LEU A 43 -3.19 0.44 4.85
N LEU A 44 -3.43 -0.45 3.88
CA LEU A 44 -4.16 -1.69 4.12
C LEU A 44 -3.23 -2.73 4.78
N PHE A 45 -3.66 -3.27 5.92
CA PHE A 45 -2.88 -4.20 6.72
C PHE A 45 -3.67 -5.46 7.04
N SER A 46 -3.29 -6.58 6.42
CA SER A 46 -3.92 -7.89 6.65
C SER A 46 -3.16 -8.78 7.66
N GLY A 47 -1.97 -8.35 8.12
CA GLY A 47 -1.07 -9.18 8.90
C GLY A 47 -0.29 -10.23 8.07
N GLY A 48 -0.56 -10.34 6.77
CA GLY A 48 0.21 -11.20 5.86
C GLY A 48 1.58 -10.59 5.51
N LYS A 49 2.49 -11.41 4.99
CA LYS A 49 3.88 -11.03 4.69
C LYS A 49 4.01 -9.74 3.89
N ASP A 50 3.17 -9.55 2.87
CA ASP A 50 3.28 -8.40 1.97
C ASP A 50 2.82 -7.11 2.67
N SER A 51 1.74 -7.18 3.47
CA SER A 51 1.29 -6.03 4.25
C SER A 51 2.27 -5.65 5.38
N VAL A 52 2.97 -6.62 5.96
CA VAL A 52 4.03 -6.38 6.95
C VAL A 52 5.23 -5.68 6.31
N VAL A 53 5.66 -6.11 5.12
CA VAL A 53 6.70 -5.44 4.35
C VAL A 53 6.29 -4.02 3.99
N LEU A 54 5.04 -3.84 3.52
CA LEU A 54 4.50 -2.52 3.19
C LEU A 54 4.51 -1.57 4.40
N LEU A 55 4.07 -2.05 5.57
CA LEU A 55 4.10 -1.28 6.81
C LEU A 55 5.54 -0.88 7.19
N ARG A 56 6.50 -1.81 7.05
CA ARG A 56 7.92 -1.53 7.33
C ARG A 56 8.52 -0.52 6.37
N LEU A 57 8.16 -0.56 5.11
CA LEU A 57 8.59 0.42 4.11
C LEU A 57 8.03 1.82 4.42
N ALA A 58 6.76 1.88 4.84
CA ALA A 58 6.14 3.13 5.26
C ALA A 58 6.80 3.71 6.52
N GLU A 59 7.12 2.87 7.50
CA GLU A 59 7.91 3.28 8.67
C GLU A 59 9.26 3.88 8.26
N LYS A 60 10.02 3.21 7.38
CA LYS A 60 11.29 3.72 6.86
C LYS A 60 11.12 5.02 6.07
N ALA A 61 10.04 5.16 5.33
CA ALA A 61 9.79 6.34 4.51
C ALA A 61 9.68 7.62 5.35
N PHE A 62 9.15 7.53 6.55
CA PHE A 62 8.82 8.70 7.37
C PHE A 62 9.65 8.85 8.64
N HIS A 63 10.40 7.81 9.04
CA HIS A 63 11.31 7.93 10.21
C HIS A 63 12.32 9.08 10.01
N PRO A 64 12.57 9.95 11.04
CA PRO A 64 12.07 9.90 12.42
C PRO A 64 10.75 10.67 12.64
N ALA A 65 10.10 11.14 11.57
CA ALA A 65 8.82 11.84 11.70
C ALA A 65 7.69 10.89 12.10
N LYS A 66 6.56 11.47 12.54
CA LYS A 66 5.35 10.71 12.86
C LYS A 66 4.83 9.98 11.62
N PHE A 67 4.30 8.77 11.82
CA PHE A 67 3.65 7.99 10.77
C PHE A 67 2.41 8.73 10.23
N PRO A 68 2.35 9.07 8.93
CA PRO A 68 1.34 10.01 8.43
C PRO A 68 0.01 9.38 8.06
N PHE A 69 -0.05 8.04 7.92
CA PHE A 69 -1.24 7.35 7.42
C PHE A 69 -2.07 6.74 8.54
N ALA A 70 -3.38 6.61 8.31
CA ALA A 70 -4.15 5.62 9.02
C ALA A 70 -3.81 4.22 8.49
N VAL A 71 -3.91 3.21 9.35
CA VAL A 71 -3.77 1.80 8.96
C VAL A 71 -5.14 1.15 9.08
N MET A 72 -5.58 0.48 8.01
CA MET A 72 -6.88 -0.18 7.98
C MET A 72 -6.70 -1.69 7.93
N HIS A 73 -7.36 -2.37 8.84
CA HIS A 73 -7.49 -3.81 8.87
C HIS A 73 -8.94 -4.22 8.59
N VAL A 74 -9.14 -5.11 7.61
CA VAL A 74 -10.45 -5.69 7.37
C VAL A 74 -10.57 -6.96 8.19
N ASP A 75 -11.45 -6.93 9.20
CA ASP A 75 -11.68 -8.05 10.09
C ASP A 75 -12.81 -8.94 9.57
N THR A 76 -12.48 -10.18 9.23
CA THR A 76 -13.45 -11.20 8.80
C THR A 76 -14.10 -11.92 9.96
N GLY A 77 -13.61 -11.72 11.19
CA GLY A 77 -13.95 -12.53 12.37
C GLY A 77 -13.28 -13.91 12.41
N HIS A 78 -12.42 -14.22 11.42
CA HIS A 78 -11.70 -15.50 11.32
C HIS A 78 -10.17 -15.33 11.36
N ASN A 79 -9.70 -14.18 11.83
CA ASN A 79 -8.28 -13.91 11.99
C ASN A 79 -7.70 -14.69 13.17
N PHE A 80 -6.46 -15.16 13.04
CA PHE A 80 -5.76 -15.77 14.16
C PHE A 80 -5.48 -14.72 15.24
N PRO A 81 -5.65 -15.08 16.53
CA PRO A 81 -5.38 -14.15 17.65
C PRO A 81 -3.99 -13.51 17.58
N GLU A 82 -2.98 -14.26 17.17
CA GLU A 82 -1.59 -13.80 17.05
C GLU A 82 -1.45 -12.69 16.01
N VAL A 83 -2.25 -12.71 14.96
CA VAL A 83 -2.27 -11.66 13.91
C VAL A 83 -2.86 -10.37 14.49
N LEU A 84 -3.93 -10.48 15.27
CA LEU A 84 -4.57 -9.34 15.92
C LEU A 84 -3.65 -8.72 16.98
N GLU A 85 -3.03 -9.53 17.83
CA GLU A 85 -2.04 -9.08 18.82
C GLU A 85 -0.84 -8.40 18.15
N PHE A 86 -0.32 -8.99 17.07
CA PHE A 86 0.76 -8.40 16.30
C PHE A 86 0.35 -7.05 15.71
N ARG A 87 -0.84 -6.95 15.11
CA ARG A 87 -1.40 -5.71 14.57
C ARG A 87 -1.44 -4.63 15.65
N ASP A 88 -2.09 -4.93 16.77
CA ASP A 88 -2.33 -3.95 17.83
C ASP A 88 -1.02 -3.44 18.40
N ARG A 89 -0.07 -4.34 18.70
CA ARG A 89 1.28 -3.97 19.15
C ARG A 89 2.00 -3.06 18.12
N ARG A 90 1.93 -3.40 16.83
CA ARG A 90 2.59 -2.57 15.80
C ARG A 90 1.96 -1.19 15.68
N MET A 91 0.65 -1.08 15.83
CA MET A 91 -0.03 0.22 15.80
C MET A 91 0.35 1.09 17.00
N GLU A 92 0.47 0.49 18.19
CA GLU A 92 0.95 1.17 19.38
C GLU A 92 2.40 1.66 19.23
N GLU A 93 3.31 0.77 18.77
CA GLU A 93 4.72 1.11 18.53
C GLU A 93 4.92 2.27 17.54
N LEU A 94 4.05 2.38 16.54
CA LEU A 94 4.12 3.41 15.49
C LEU A 94 3.31 4.67 15.83
N ASP A 95 2.57 4.69 16.96
CA ASP A 95 1.56 5.72 17.25
C ASP A 95 0.64 5.96 16.04
N ALA A 96 0.25 4.86 15.36
CA ALA A 96 -0.55 4.91 14.14
C ALA A 96 -2.04 4.74 14.44
N ARG A 97 -2.86 5.52 13.74
CA ARG A 97 -4.33 5.40 13.83
C ARG A 97 -4.78 4.09 13.17
N LEU A 98 -5.32 3.16 13.97
CA LEU A 98 -5.93 1.93 13.47
C LEU A 98 -7.41 2.15 13.16
N ILE A 99 -7.84 1.63 12.01
CA ILE A 99 -9.23 1.52 11.60
C ILE A 99 -9.51 0.04 11.35
N VAL A 100 -10.55 -0.48 11.97
CA VAL A 100 -10.98 -1.87 11.77
C VAL A 100 -12.30 -1.86 11.02
N ALA A 101 -12.28 -2.35 9.77
CA ALA A 101 -13.46 -2.54 8.95
C ALA A 101 -14.00 -3.95 9.20
N SER A 102 -15.12 -4.06 9.93
CA SER A 102 -15.69 -5.34 10.35
C SER A 102 -16.64 -5.89 9.29
N VAL A 103 -16.37 -7.11 8.84
CA VAL A 103 -17.32 -7.85 7.99
C VAL A 103 -18.56 -8.23 8.78
N GLN A 104 -18.45 -8.49 10.09
CA GLN A 104 -19.60 -8.78 10.93
C GLN A 104 -20.57 -7.60 11.00
N ASP A 105 -20.08 -6.38 11.15
CA ASP A 105 -20.92 -5.18 11.18
C ASP A 105 -21.65 -5.00 9.84
N SER A 106 -20.99 -5.32 8.73
CA SER A 106 -21.61 -5.29 7.39
C SER A 106 -22.72 -6.34 7.24
N ILE A 107 -22.60 -7.49 7.90
CA ILE A 107 -23.67 -8.52 7.97
C ILE A 107 -24.81 -8.03 8.86
N ASP A 108 -24.52 -7.56 10.06
CA ASP A 108 -25.50 -7.14 11.07
C ASP A 108 -26.34 -5.94 10.59
N THR A 109 -25.74 -5.07 9.79
CA THR A 109 -26.43 -3.94 9.15
C THR A 109 -27.15 -4.31 7.85
N GLY A 110 -27.08 -5.57 7.40
CA GLY A 110 -27.73 -6.05 6.19
C GLY A 110 -27.08 -5.56 4.88
N ARG A 111 -25.88 -5.00 4.94
CA ARG A 111 -25.12 -4.58 3.75
C ARG A 111 -24.67 -5.76 2.90
N VAL A 112 -24.39 -6.87 3.54
CA VAL A 112 -24.02 -8.14 2.90
C VAL A 112 -24.77 -9.29 3.58
N VAL A 113 -24.95 -10.37 2.82
CA VAL A 113 -25.54 -11.61 3.34
C VAL A 113 -24.45 -12.65 3.48
N GLU A 114 -24.35 -13.25 4.66
CA GLU A 114 -23.41 -14.33 4.91
C GLU A 114 -23.76 -15.57 4.10
N GLU A 115 -22.81 -16.08 3.32
CA GLU A 115 -22.98 -17.33 2.60
C GLU A 115 -23.00 -18.50 3.59
N THR A 116 -23.86 -19.48 3.35
CA THR A 116 -23.94 -20.72 4.14
C THR A 116 -23.53 -21.92 3.28
N GLY A 117 -22.92 -22.94 3.91
CA GLY A 117 -22.56 -24.18 3.24
C GLY A 117 -21.05 -24.43 3.18
N ALA A 118 -20.64 -25.58 2.62
CA ALA A 118 -19.26 -26.06 2.63
C ALA A 118 -18.23 -25.18 1.87
N ARG A 119 -18.71 -24.24 1.06
CA ARG A 119 -17.87 -23.30 0.28
C ARG A 119 -18.08 -21.84 0.70
N ALA A 120 -18.79 -21.63 1.79
CA ALA A 120 -18.99 -20.28 2.32
C ALA A 120 -17.66 -19.65 2.72
N SER A 121 -17.45 -18.39 2.34
CA SER A 121 -16.24 -17.67 2.66
C SER A 121 -16.50 -16.19 2.89
N ARG A 122 -16.18 -15.70 4.07
CA ARG A 122 -16.24 -14.27 4.40
C ARG A 122 -15.21 -13.44 3.61
N ASN A 123 -14.23 -14.08 2.97
CA ASN A 123 -13.26 -13.36 2.16
C ASN A 123 -13.88 -12.58 1.00
N ARG A 124 -15.02 -13.04 0.47
CA ARG A 124 -15.75 -12.31 -0.58
C ARG A 124 -16.43 -11.04 -0.06
N LEU A 125 -16.76 -11.02 1.22
CA LEU A 125 -17.45 -9.91 1.87
C LEU A 125 -16.52 -8.77 2.28
N GLN A 126 -15.20 -9.02 2.30
CA GLN A 126 -14.19 -8.03 2.67
C GLN A 126 -14.24 -6.78 1.80
N THR A 127 -14.54 -6.93 0.50
CA THR A 127 -14.57 -5.81 -0.43
C THR A 127 -15.63 -4.77 -0.03
N VAL A 128 -16.80 -5.22 0.42
CA VAL A 128 -17.86 -4.30 0.83
C VAL A 128 -17.47 -3.56 2.10
N ALA A 129 -16.98 -4.26 3.13
CA ALA A 129 -16.51 -3.64 4.36
C ALA A 129 -15.36 -2.65 4.10
N LEU A 130 -14.43 -3.00 3.20
CA LEU A 130 -13.34 -2.11 2.78
C LEU A 130 -13.85 -0.83 2.12
N LEU A 131 -14.75 -0.94 1.14
CA LEU A 131 -15.27 0.22 0.40
C LEU A 131 -16.14 1.11 1.29
N ASP A 132 -16.94 0.53 2.18
CA ASP A 132 -17.73 1.28 3.15
C ASP A 132 -16.81 2.08 4.09
N ALA A 133 -15.74 1.48 4.62
CA ALA A 133 -14.78 2.16 5.46
C ALA A 133 -13.97 3.24 4.71
N ILE A 134 -13.59 3.01 3.45
CA ILE A 134 -12.95 4.03 2.60
C ILE A 134 -13.86 5.24 2.44
N THR A 135 -15.15 5.00 2.18
CA THR A 135 -16.14 6.05 2.00
C THR A 135 -16.44 6.79 3.30
N GLU A 136 -16.64 6.08 4.40
CA GLU A 136 -16.93 6.66 5.72
C GLU A 136 -15.81 7.59 6.20
N HIS A 137 -14.56 7.19 5.99
CA HIS A 137 -13.40 7.98 6.39
C HIS A 137 -12.89 8.93 5.30
N ASP A 138 -13.56 8.97 4.14
CA ASP A 138 -13.22 9.79 2.99
C ASP A 138 -11.76 9.63 2.53
N PHE A 139 -11.26 8.39 2.51
CA PHE A 139 -9.93 8.13 2.01
C PHE A 139 -9.86 8.30 0.48
N LYS A 140 -8.81 8.95 0.01
CA LYS A 140 -8.57 9.24 -1.41
C LYS A 140 -7.55 8.29 -2.03
N ALA A 141 -6.72 7.64 -1.22
CA ALA A 141 -5.78 6.62 -1.68
C ALA A 141 -5.67 5.49 -0.67
N ALA A 142 -5.46 4.28 -1.17
CA ALA A 142 -5.19 3.10 -0.36
C ALA A 142 -3.91 2.41 -0.84
N PHE A 143 -2.95 2.22 0.08
CA PHE A 143 -1.76 1.41 -0.19
C PHE A 143 -2.08 -0.07 0.00
N GLY A 144 -1.79 -0.89 -1.00
CA GLY A 144 -1.92 -2.34 -0.94
C GLY A 144 -0.62 -3.03 -1.34
N GLY A 145 -0.23 -4.06 -0.60
CA GLY A 145 0.88 -4.94 -0.96
C GLY A 145 0.40 -6.03 -1.91
N ALA A 146 0.56 -5.83 -3.21
CA ALA A 146 0.18 -6.81 -4.23
C ALA A 146 1.27 -6.94 -5.29
N ARG A 147 1.42 -8.15 -5.83
CA ARG A 147 2.31 -8.42 -6.96
C ARG A 147 1.51 -8.75 -8.20
N ARG A 148 1.96 -8.27 -9.35
CA ARG A 148 1.28 -8.49 -10.65
C ARG A 148 1.29 -9.95 -11.07
N ASP A 149 2.29 -10.73 -10.63
CA ASP A 149 2.48 -12.15 -10.94
C ASP A 149 1.72 -13.09 -10.00
N GLU A 150 1.13 -12.55 -8.94
CA GLU A 150 0.44 -13.35 -7.93
C GLU A 150 -0.90 -13.88 -8.42
N GLU A 151 -1.61 -13.08 -9.21
CA GLU A 151 -2.93 -13.42 -9.73
C GLU A 151 -3.15 -12.81 -11.11
N ARG A 152 -3.75 -13.59 -12.02
CA ARG A 152 -4.01 -13.14 -13.40
C ARG A 152 -4.83 -11.83 -13.46
N ALA A 153 -5.78 -11.66 -12.56
CA ALA A 153 -6.59 -10.45 -12.49
C ALA A 153 -5.76 -9.21 -12.14
N ARG A 154 -4.65 -9.38 -11.42
CA ARG A 154 -3.74 -8.31 -11.01
C ARG A 154 -2.69 -7.95 -12.05
N ALA A 155 -2.53 -8.75 -13.12
CA ALA A 155 -1.54 -8.48 -14.17
C ALA A 155 -1.71 -7.11 -14.85
N LYS A 156 -2.92 -6.56 -14.83
CA LYS A 156 -3.26 -5.23 -15.36
C LYS A 156 -2.99 -4.08 -14.39
N GLU A 157 -2.79 -4.37 -13.09
CA GLU A 157 -2.58 -3.35 -12.07
C GLU A 157 -1.29 -2.57 -12.35
N ARG A 158 -1.32 -1.30 -12.00
CA ARG A 158 -0.21 -0.36 -12.06
C ARG A 158 0.25 -0.03 -10.64
N ILE A 159 1.35 0.71 -10.51
CA ILE A 159 1.76 1.24 -9.21
C ILE A 159 0.66 2.14 -8.67
N PHE A 160 0.09 2.99 -9.54
CA PHE A 160 -1.13 3.73 -9.27
C PHE A 160 -2.26 3.12 -10.10
N SER A 161 -3.26 2.56 -9.43
CA SER A 161 -4.45 1.99 -10.05
C SER A 161 -5.66 2.84 -9.72
N PHE A 162 -6.23 3.48 -10.74
CA PHE A 162 -7.41 4.31 -10.58
C PHE A 162 -8.66 3.45 -10.52
N ARG A 163 -9.57 3.82 -9.62
CA ARG A 163 -10.84 3.14 -9.38
C ARG A 163 -11.99 4.09 -9.68
N ASP A 164 -13.09 3.53 -10.15
CA ASP A 164 -14.34 4.26 -10.28
C ASP A 164 -15.06 4.40 -8.93
N ASP A 165 -16.22 5.07 -8.93
CA ASP A 165 -17.05 5.30 -7.73
C ASP A 165 -17.53 3.99 -7.06
N PHE A 166 -17.46 2.87 -7.76
CA PHE A 166 -17.78 1.54 -7.25
C PHE A 166 -16.55 0.76 -6.75
N GLY A 167 -15.37 1.39 -6.75
CA GLY A 167 -14.11 0.76 -6.38
C GLY A 167 -13.57 -0.21 -7.43
N GLN A 168 -14.15 -0.23 -8.65
CA GLN A 168 -13.68 -1.08 -9.74
C GLN A 168 -12.54 -0.41 -10.50
N TRP A 169 -11.67 -1.24 -11.08
CA TRP A 169 -10.58 -0.73 -11.92
C TRP A 169 -11.12 0.01 -13.15
N ASP A 170 -10.83 1.30 -13.25
CA ASP A 170 -11.26 2.14 -14.37
C ASP A 170 -10.23 2.09 -15.51
N PRO A 171 -10.51 1.41 -16.63
CA PRO A 171 -9.57 1.31 -17.75
C PRO A 171 -9.30 2.65 -18.44
N LYS A 172 -10.20 3.62 -18.35
CA LYS A 172 -10.08 4.92 -19.02
C LYS A 172 -9.21 5.89 -18.22
N ALA A 173 -9.25 5.80 -16.90
CA ALA A 173 -8.48 6.67 -16.02
C ALA A 173 -7.02 6.24 -15.87
N GLN A 174 -6.67 4.98 -16.22
CA GLN A 174 -5.31 4.49 -16.05
C GLN A 174 -4.29 5.32 -16.82
N ARG A 175 -3.13 5.52 -16.19
CA ARG A 175 -1.99 6.23 -16.78
C ARG A 175 -0.87 5.25 -17.12
N PRO A 176 -0.10 5.49 -18.21
CA PRO A 176 1.05 4.64 -18.51
C PRO A 176 2.16 4.85 -17.46
N GLU A 177 2.79 3.75 -17.06
CA GLU A 177 4.04 3.78 -16.33
C GLU A 177 5.18 3.75 -17.35
N LEU A 178 5.95 4.84 -17.41
CA LEU A 178 7.09 4.96 -18.31
C LEU A 178 8.37 4.67 -17.54
N TRP A 179 9.06 3.56 -17.86
CA TRP A 179 10.40 3.21 -17.33
C TRP A 179 10.54 3.31 -15.82
N SER A 180 9.54 2.87 -15.06
CA SER A 180 9.52 2.99 -13.60
C SER A 180 9.59 4.43 -13.07
N LEU A 181 9.27 5.41 -13.89
CA LEU A 181 9.16 6.80 -13.47
C LEU A 181 7.73 7.13 -13.07
N TYR A 182 7.60 7.85 -11.96
CA TYR A 182 6.32 8.39 -11.50
C TYR A 182 6.24 9.85 -11.90
N ASN A 183 5.09 10.23 -12.39
CA ASN A 183 4.76 11.62 -12.56
C ASN A 183 3.53 11.90 -11.71
N LEU A 184 3.72 12.62 -10.62
CA LEU A 184 2.68 12.99 -9.67
C LEU A 184 1.53 13.75 -10.28
N SER A 185 1.79 14.53 -11.32
CA SER A 185 0.72 15.21 -12.04
C SER A 185 -0.30 14.25 -12.67
N LEU A 186 -0.02 12.95 -12.67
CA LEU A 186 -0.90 11.90 -13.14
C LEU A 186 -1.70 11.20 -12.03
N ILE A 187 -1.44 11.56 -10.76
CA ILE A 187 -2.20 11.06 -9.61
C ILE A 187 -3.40 11.97 -9.40
N HIS A 188 -4.46 11.71 -10.12
CA HIS A 188 -5.77 12.21 -9.78
C HIS A 188 -6.59 11.03 -9.30
N ILE A 189 -6.88 11.02 -8.03
CA ILE A 189 -7.78 10.08 -7.38
C ILE A 189 -9.16 10.71 -7.31
#